data_ad6701d12bdce50cf0aff1548531a322
#
_entry.id   ad6701d12bdce50cf0aff1548531a322
#
_cell.length_a   1.000
_cell.length_b   1.000
_cell.length_c   1.000
_cell.angle_alpha   90.00
_cell.angle_beta   90.00
_cell.angle_gamma   90.00
#
_symmetry.space_group_name_H-M   'P 1'
#
loop_
_entity.id
_entity.type
_entity.pdbx_description
1 polymer ?
#
loop_
_entity_poly.entity_id
_entity_poly.type
_entity_poly.pdbx_seq_one_letter_code
_entity_poly.pdbx_strand_id
1 'polypeptide(L)'
;MNRSSRILCFGGLHYDERIRCEADTILNESNPASRTRAPGGVALNVARTLAALGNTVGLSSRVGADREGVELLDYVTQLGITAVSIQTDNAHATARYTAVLDHTSNLILGLADMGIYDDFKPIHWQQGRQEIKHWDYWCVDTNLPADTLHYLASEKRSGCCSPW
;
A
#
# COMPACT_ATOMS: atom_id res chain seq x y z
N MET A 1 -22.59 -22.22 4.93
CA MET A 1 -22.24 -20.79 5.03
C MET A 1 -20.73 -20.69 5.06
N ASN A 2 -20.11 -20.15 4.00
CA ASN A 2 -18.66 -19.92 4.01
C ASN A 2 -18.36 -18.88 5.08
N ARG A 3 -17.53 -19.24 6.04
CA ARG A 3 -17.09 -18.34 7.11
C ARG A 3 -16.21 -17.27 6.46
N SER A 4 -16.60 -16.00 6.55
CA SER A 4 -15.75 -14.89 6.10
C SER A 4 -14.43 -14.94 6.86
N SER A 5 -13.30 -14.99 6.14
CA SER A 5 -11.97 -14.96 6.75
C SER A 5 -11.58 -13.54 7.10
N ARG A 6 -10.83 -13.36 8.18
CA ARG A 6 -10.24 -12.07 8.56
C ARG A 6 -8.80 -12.02 8.05
N ILE A 7 -8.54 -11.12 7.13
CA ILE A 7 -7.25 -11.03 6.43
C ILE A 7 -6.64 -9.65 6.66
N LEU A 8 -5.41 -9.60 7.15
CA LEU A 8 -4.65 -8.35 7.33
C LEU A 8 -3.59 -8.23 6.24
N CYS A 9 -3.64 -7.14 5.49
CA CYS A 9 -2.66 -6.81 4.47
C CYS A 9 -1.65 -5.79 5.04
N PHE A 10 -0.34 -6.02 4.79
CA PHE A 10 0.74 -5.14 5.21
C PHE A 10 1.48 -4.62 3.98
N GLY A 11 1.69 -3.32 3.87
CA GLY A 11 2.52 -2.74 2.81
C GLY A 11 1.97 -1.46 2.20
N GLY A 12 2.17 -1.30 0.89
CA GLY A 12 1.95 -0.04 0.18
C GLY A 12 0.51 0.44 0.13
N LEU A 13 0.33 1.70 0.50
CA LEU A 13 -0.86 2.53 0.36
C LEU A 13 -0.40 3.91 -0.14
N HIS A 14 -0.53 4.16 -1.43
CA HIS A 14 0.01 5.35 -2.08
C HIS A 14 -0.83 5.76 -3.29
N TYR A 15 -0.43 6.80 -3.98
CA TYR A 15 -1.01 7.16 -5.27
C TYR A 15 -0.19 6.60 -6.43
N ASP A 16 -0.88 5.93 -7.36
CA ASP A 16 -0.36 5.67 -8.70
C ASP A 16 -0.76 6.84 -9.61
N GLU A 17 0.22 7.54 -10.14
CA GLU A 17 0.05 8.66 -11.05
C GLU A 17 0.52 8.27 -12.45
N ARG A 18 -0.25 8.63 -13.46
CA ARG A 18 0.11 8.45 -14.88
C ARG A 18 0.10 9.79 -15.56
N ILE A 19 1.22 10.14 -16.17
CA ILE A 19 1.40 11.32 -17.00
C ILE A 19 1.64 10.84 -18.42
N ARG A 20 0.70 11.11 -19.34
CA ARG A 20 0.80 10.67 -20.73
C ARG A 20 1.00 11.88 -21.63
N CYS A 21 2.08 11.88 -22.43
CA CYS A 21 2.32 12.88 -23.46
C CYS A 21 1.24 12.80 -24.55
N GLU A 22 0.86 13.95 -25.10
CA GLU A 22 -0.21 14.05 -26.11
C GLU A 22 0.31 13.84 -27.54
N ALA A 23 1.64 13.96 -27.72
CA ALA A 23 2.34 13.76 -29.00
C ALA A 23 3.68 13.07 -28.75
N ASP A 24 4.48 12.95 -29.80
CA ASP A 24 5.86 12.41 -29.72
C ASP A 24 6.68 13.18 -28.68
N THR A 25 7.30 12.43 -27.79
CA THR A 25 8.06 13.00 -26.68
C THR A 25 9.37 13.60 -27.17
N ILE A 26 9.61 14.87 -26.88
CA ILE A 26 10.86 15.57 -27.17
C ILE A 26 11.62 15.74 -25.87
N LEU A 27 12.78 15.08 -25.74
CA LEU A 27 13.61 15.18 -24.55
C LEU A 27 14.18 16.59 -24.39
N ASN A 28 14.29 17.06 -23.15
CA ASN A 28 14.76 18.39 -22.76
C ASN A 28 13.86 19.56 -23.20
N GLU A 29 12.62 19.26 -23.58
CA GLU A 29 11.60 20.27 -23.90
C GLU A 29 10.34 20.06 -23.07
N SER A 30 9.46 21.07 -23.07
CA SER A 30 8.12 20.96 -22.45
C SER A 30 7.18 20.21 -23.38
N ASN A 31 6.69 19.05 -22.91
CA ASN A 31 5.73 18.23 -23.65
C ASN A 31 4.33 18.41 -23.07
N PRO A 32 3.32 18.78 -23.87
CA PRO A 32 1.93 18.76 -23.44
C PRO A 32 1.54 17.34 -22.99
N ALA A 33 0.87 17.25 -21.84
CA ALA A 33 0.52 15.95 -21.26
C ALA A 33 -0.77 15.99 -20.46
N SER A 34 -1.46 14.88 -20.41
CA SER A 34 -2.59 14.63 -19.51
C SER A 34 -2.14 13.86 -18.29
N ARG A 35 -2.79 14.10 -17.14
CA ARG A 35 -2.48 13.43 -15.86
C ARG A 35 -3.71 12.79 -15.25
N THR A 36 -3.53 11.57 -14.78
CA THR A 36 -4.51 10.83 -13.97
C THR A 36 -3.83 10.28 -12.73
N ARG A 37 -4.57 10.19 -11.62
CA ARG A 37 -4.09 9.51 -10.40
C ARG A 37 -5.18 8.62 -9.82
N ALA A 38 -4.77 7.56 -9.14
CA ALA A 38 -5.67 6.67 -8.43
C ALA A 38 -4.98 6.13 -7.17
N PRO A 39 -5.73 5.82 -6.10
CA PRO A 39 -5.20 5.06 -4.97
C PRO A 39 -4.64 3.72 -5.44
N GLY A 40 -3.43 3.40 -5.00
CA GLY A 40 -2.66 2.22 -5.39
C GLY A 40 -1.81 1.68 -4.26
N GLY A 41 -0.87 0.82 -4.62
CA GLY A 41 -0.04 0.03 -3.70
C GLY A 41 -0.46 -1.42 -3.67
N VAL A 42 0.54 -2.32 -3.63
CA VAL A 42 0.29 -3.77 -3.68
C VAL A 42 -0.64 -4.22 -2.56
N ALA A 43 -0.36 -3.79 -1.32
CA ALA A 43 -1.19 -4.17 -0.18
C ALA A 43 -2.63 -3.64 -0.29
N LEU A 44 -2.83 -2.39 -0.74
CA LEU A 44 -4.17 -1.84 -0.97
C LEU A 44 -4.91 -2.60 -2.07
N ASN A 45 -4.23 -2.91 -3.19
CA ASN A 45 -4.86 -3.63 -4.32
C ASN A 45 -5.32 -5.03 -3.92
N VAL A 46 -4.50 -5.75 -3.12
CA VAL A 46 -4.88 -7.05 -2.55
C VAL A 46 -6.03 -6.89 -1.56
N ALA A 47 -5.94 -5.93 -0.64
CA ALA A 47 -6.98 -5.67 0.36
C ALA A 47 -8.35 -5.39 -0.29
N ARG A 48 -8.36 -4.51 -1.31
CA ARG A 48 -9.57 -4.17 -2.07
C ARG A 48 -10.17 -5.39 -2.76
N THR A 49 -9.33 -6.23 -3.36
CA THR A 49 -9.79 -7.45 -4.04
C THR A 49 -10.39 -8.44 -3.04
N LEU A 50 -9.73 -8.66 -1.90
CA LEU A 50 -10.20 -9.56 -0.85
C LEU A 50 -11.51 -9.06 -0.21
N ALA A 51 -11.66 -7.75 0.01
CA ALA A 51 -12.90 -7.16 0.50
C ALA A 51 -14.05 -7.36 -0.50
N ALA A 52 -13.80 -7.14 -1.79
CA ALA A 52 -14.80 -7.39 -2.84
C ALA A 52 -15.23 -8.87 -2.95
N LEU A 53 -14.37 -9.80 -2.52
CA LEU A 53 -14.70 -11.24 -2.41
C LEU A 53 -15.44 -11.60 -1.11
N GLY A 54 -15.84 -10.61 -0.29
CA GLY A 54 -16.66 -10.82 0.91
C GLY A 54 -15.87 -11.20 2.17
N ASN A 55 -14.56 -11.00 2.20
CA ASN A 55 -13.76 -11.19 3.39
C ASN A 55 -13.79 -9.95 4.30
N THR A 56 -13.53 -10.14 5.58
CA THR A 56 -13.22 -9.06 6.51
C THR A 56 -11.74 -8.70 6.35
N VAL A 57 -11.44 -7.47 5.92
CA VAL A 57 -10.07 -7.10 5.56
C VAL A 57 -9.58 -5.92 6.39
N GLY A 58 -8.34 -6.03 6.87
CA GLY A 58 -7.58 -4.95 7.47
C GLY A 58 -6.40 -4.54 6.58
N LEU A 59 -5.97 -3.30 6.72
CA LEU A 59 -4.76 -2.78 6.07
C LEU A 59 -3.88 -2.11 7.11
N SER A 60 -2.62 -2.50 7.12
CA SER A 60 -1.53 -1.88 7.88
C SER A 60 -0.54 -1.25 6.91
N SER A 61 -0.32 0.04 7.03
CA SER A 61 0.48 0.82 6.10
C SER A 61 1.06 2.06 6.76
N ARG A 62 1.64 2.94 5.93
CA ARG A 62 2.17 4.22 6.34
C ARG A 62 1.81 5.29 5.32
N VAL A 63 1.38 6.47 5.78
CA VAL A 63 1.06 7.63 4.94
C VAL A 63 1.67 8.89 5.53
N GLY A 64 1.89 9.92 4.74
CA GLY A 64 2.34 11.21 5.22
C GLY A 64 1.26 11.95 6.01
N ALA A 65 1.68 12.91 6.84
CA ALA A 65 0.80 13.87 7.52
C ALA A 65 0.38 14.97 6.53
N ASP A 66 -0.09 14.60 5.36
CA ASP A 66 -0.47 15.49 4.28
C ASP A 66 -1.91 15.22 3.81
N ARG A 67 -2.37 16.05 2.88
CA ARG A 67 -3.72 15.91 2.32
C ARG A 67 -3.93 14.57 1.62
N GLU A 68 -2.92 14.07 0.93
CA GLU A 68 -3.02 12.79 0.20
C GLU A 68 -3.12 11.61 1.16
N GLY A 69 -2.41 11.66 2.30
CA GLY A 69 -2.56 10.67 3.36
C GLY A 69 -3.98 10.62 3.92
N VAL A 70 -4.58 11.78 4.18
CA VAL A 70 -5.98 11.86 4.65
C VAL A 70 -6.94 11.30 3.60
N GLU A 71 -6.79 11.69 2.33
CA GLU A 71 -7.63 11.20 1.23
C GLU A 71 -7.54 9.66 1.07
N LEU A 72 -6.34 9.08 1.25
CA LEU A 72 -6.14 7.62 1.20
C LEU A 72 -6.78 6.89 2.39
N LEU A 73 -6.71 7.45 3.59
CA LEU A 73 -7.37 6.88 4.78
C LEU A 73 -8.91 6.88 4.62
N ASP A 74 -9.46 7.97 4.10
CA ASP A 74 -10.89 8.07 3.78
C ASP A 74 -11.28 7.04 2.73
N TYR A 75 -10.47 6.86 1.69
CA TYR A 75 -10.69 5.87 0.65
C TYR A 75 -10.70 4.43 1.19
N VAL A 76 -9.74 4.07 2.06
CA VAL A 76 -9.68 2.76 2.73
C VAL A 76 -10.97 2.51 3.53
N THR A 77 -11.44 3.53 4.26
CA THR A 77 -12.67 3.47 5.04
C THR A 77 -13.91 3.26 4.15
N GLN A 78 -14.00 3.98 3.03
CA GLN A 78 -15.11 3.85 2.06
C GLN A 78 -15.18 2.46 1.43
N LEU A 79 -14.04 1.76 1.31
CA LEU A 79 -14.00 0.36 0.84
C LEU A 79 -14.44 -0.66 1.91
N GLY A 80 -14.75 -0.23 3.12
CA GLY A 80 -15.05 -1.12 4.26
C GLY A 80 -13.83 -1.88 4.77
N ILE A 81 -12.61 -1.40 4.45
CA ILE A 81 -11.36 -1.98 4.94
C ILE A 81 -11.01 -1.32 6.28
N THR A 82 -10.70 -2.13 7.29
CA THR A 82 -10.30 -1.62 8.61
C THR A 82 -8.86 -1.09 8.55
N ALA A 83 -8.64 0.15 8.93
CA ALA A 83 -7.31 0.71 9.12
C ALA A 83 -6.70 0.10 10.41
N VAL A 84 -5.76 -0.84 10.25
CA VAL A 84 -5.10 -1.52 11.36
C VAL A 84 -3.67 -1.01 11.49
N SER A 85 -3.39 -0.15 12.48
CA SER A 85 -2.06 0.40 12.69
C SER A 85 -1.49 1.11 11.44
N ILE A 86 -2.32 1.89 10.73
CA ILE A 86 -1.82 2.79 9.69
C ILE A 86 -1.18 4.00 10.38
N GLN A 87 0.08 4.23 10.07
CA GLN A 87 0.86 5.29 10.70
C GLN A 87 0.88 6.54 9.85
N THR A 88 0.75 7.68 10.52
CA THR A 88 0.93 8.99 9.91
C THR A 88 2.33 9.49 10.21
N ASP A 89 3.09 9.81 9.17
CA ASP A 89 4.46 10.30 9.23
C ASP A 89 4.51 11.81 8.99
N ASN A 90 5.21 12.53 9.88
CA ASN A 90 5.41 13.98 9.75
C ASN A 90 6.70 14.34 8.99
N ALA A 91 7.59 13.37 8.77
CA ALA A 91 8.89 13.61 8.13
C ALA A 91 8.87 13.34 6.62
N HIS A 92 7.98 12.45 6.16
CA HIS A 92 7.87 12.06 4.76
C HIS A 92 6.50 12.40 4.20
N ALA A 93 6.45 12.75 2.92
CA ALA A 93 5.19 12.84 2.19
C ALA A 93 4.58 11.46 1.96
N THR A 94 3.26 11.41 1.71
CA THR A 94 2.57 10.21 1.24
C THR A 94 3.23 9.69 -0.04
N ALA A 95 3.53 8.40 -0.07
CA ALA A 95 4.22 7.77 -1.18
C ALA A 95 3.47 7.92 -2.51
N ARG A 96 4.24 7.96 -3.61
CA ARG A 96 3.71 8.07 -4.96
C ARG A 96 4.57 7.31 -5.96
N TYR A 97 3.90 6.61 -6.87
CA TYR A 97 4.52 6.10 -8.08
C TYR A 97 4.03 6.89 -9.28
N THR A 98 4.95 7.52 -10.03
CA THR A 98 4.60 8.28 -11.24
C THR A 98 5.15 7.57 -12.46
N ALA A 99 4.26 7.15 -13.36
CA ALA A 99 4.60 6.62 -14.67
C ALA A 99 4.46 7.73 -15.72
N VAL A 100 5.56 8.09 -16.36
CA VAL A 100 5.56 8.97 -17.53
C VAL A 100 5.50 8.12 -18.79
N LEU A 101 4.47 8.32 -19.60
CA LEU A 101 4.15 7.53 -20.77
C LEU A 101 4.24 8.37 -22.05
N ASP A 102 4.63 7.79 -23.15
CA ASP A 102 4.48 8.39 -24.47
C ASP A 102 3.02 8.44 -24.92
N HIS A 103 2.75 9.04 -26.06
CA HIS A 103 1.40 9.17 -26.62
C HIS A 103 0.76 7.81 -26.96
N THR A 104 1.59 6.75 -27.15
CA THR A 104 1.14 5.37 -27.40
C THR A 104 1.03 4.53 -26.14
N SER A 105 1.21 5.16 -24.95
CA SER A 105 1.14 4.54 -23.62
C SER A 105 2.31 3.61 -23.25
N ASN A 106 3.45 3.70 -23.93
CA ASN A 106 4.68 3.03 -23.49
C ASN A 106 5.33 3.82 -22.36
N LEU A 107 5.90 3.10 -21.39
CA LEU A 107 6.61 3.72 -20.28
C LEU A 107 7.93 4.35 -20.75
N ILE A 108 8.05 5.66 -20.56
CA ILE A 108 9.30 6.41 -20.78
C ILE A 108 10.13 6.40 -19.49
N LEU A 109 9.48 6.71 -18.35
CA LEU A 109 10.14 6.88 -17.06
C LEU A 109 9.19 6.52 -15.93
N GLY A 110 9.67 5.71 -14.98
CA GLY A 110 8.99 5.46 -13.70
C GLY A 110 9.72 6.18 -12.57
N LEU A 111 8.98 6.93 -11.75
CA LEU A 111 9.48 7.62 -10.57
C LEU A 111 8.78 7.04 -9.34
N ALA A 112 9.57 6.51 -8.41
CA ALA A 112 9.09 5.91 -7.18
C ALA A 112 9.50 6.77 -5.98
N ASP A 113 8.61 7.62 -5.49
CA ASP A 113 8.78 8.34 -4.23
C ASP A 113 8.17 7.50 -3.10
N MET A 114 8.96 6.55 -2.59
CA MET A 114 8.54 5.49 -1.67
C MET A 114 9.31 5.48 -0.35
N GLY A 115 10.17 6.48 -0.10
CA GLY A 115 11.05 6.53 1.07
C GLY A 115 10.34 6.41 2.42
N ILE A 116 9.07 6.79 2.50
CA ILE A 116 8.26 6.63 3.71
C ILE A 116 8.19 5.18 4.20
N TYR A 117 8.33 4.18 3.32
CA TYR A 117 8.29 2.76 3.70
C TYR A 117 9.61 2.25 4.24
N ASP A 118 10.74 2.93 4.02
CA ASP A 118 12.04 2.53 4.56
C ASP A 118 12.06 2.58 6.10
N ASP A 119 11.21 3.43 6.67
CA ASP A 119 11.00 3.55 8.11
C ASP A 119 9.81 2.75 8.65
N PHE A 120 9.23 1.86 7.86
CA PHE A 120 8.14 1.00 8.31
C PHE A 120 8.69 -0.19 9.11
N LYS A 121 9.08 0.08 10.36
CA LYS A 121 9.84 -0.83 11.23
C LYS A 121 8.98 -1.66 12.18
N PRO A 122 9.49 -2.80 12.69
CA PRO A 122 8.77 -3.70 13.60
C PRO A 122 8.22 -3.03 14.86
N ILE A 123 8.91 -2.00 15.38
CA ILE A 123 8.51 -1.25 16.58
C ILE A 123 7.04 -0.74 16.48
N HIS A 124 6.59 -0.47 15.29
CA HIS A 124 5.27 0.08 15.03
C HIS A 124 4.12 -0.87 15.37
N TRP A 125 4.37 -2.17 15.39
CA TRP A 125 3.36 -3.18 15.78
C TRP A 125 3.58 -3.75 17.16
N GLN A 126 4.70 -3.44 17.82
CA GLN A 126 4.98 -3.98 19.16
C GLN A 126 3.97 -3.50 20.19
N GLN A 127 3.49 -2.25 20.09
CA GLN A 127 2.47 -1.69 20.96
C GLN A 127 1.05 -2.20 20.63
N GLY A 128 0.77 -2.49 19.35
CA GLY A 128 -0.51 -3.02 18.84
C GLY A 128 -0.49 -4.53 18.57
N ARG A 129 0.47 -5.29 19.13
CA ARG A 129 0.70 -6.71 18.83
C ARG A 129 -0.55 -7.59 18.98
N GLN A 130 -1.40 -7.30 19.94
CA GLN A 130 -2.65 -8.05 20.16
C GLN A 130 -3.64 -7.81 19.01
N GLU A 131 -3.72 -6.61 18.50
CA GLU A 131 -4.62 -6.25 17.40
C GLU A 131 -4.32 -7.00 16.12
N ILE A 132 -3.02 -7.12 15.75
CA ILE A 132 -2.62 -7.85 14.54
C ILE A 132 -2.78 -9.37 14.67
N LYS A 133 -2.70 -9.94 15.88
CA LYS A 133 -2.82 -11.39 16.12
C LYS A 133 -4.24 -11.93 15.95
N HIS A 134 -5.26 -11.09 16.00
CA HIS A 134 -6.64 -11.52 15.83
C HIS A 134 -7.03 -11.84 14.38
N TRP A 135 -6.14 -11.56 13.40
CA TRP A 135 -6.37 -11.81 11.99
C TRP A 135 -5.98 -13.24 11.62
N ASP A 136 -6.87 -13.94 10.90
CA ASP A 136 -6.69 -15.36 10.55
C ASP A 136 -5.54 -15.55 9.55
N TYR A 137 -5.42 -14.63 8.58
CA TYR A 137 -4.37 -14.63 7.56
C TYR A 137 -3.67 -13.29 7.45
N TRP A 138 -2.41 -13.33 7.04
CA TRP A 138 -1.61 -12.15 6.74
C TRP A 138 -1.13 -12.20 5.30
N CYS A 139 -1.34 -11.11 4.58
CA CYS A 139 -0.79 -10.86 3.25
C CYS A 139 0.24 -9.76 3.36
N VAL A 140 1.48 -10.03 3.00
CA VAL A 140 2.61 -9.11 3.21
C VAL A 140 3.20 -8.72 1.87
N ASP A 141 3.25 -7.43 1.60
CA ASP A 141 3.94 -6.85 0.46
C ASP A 141 5.46 -6.94 0.68
N THR A 142 6.18 -7.48 -0.29
CA THR A 142 7.63 -7.68 -0.21
C THR A 142 8.45 -6.41 -0.44
N ASN A 143 7.82 -5.29 -0.75
CA ASN A 143 8.47 -3.97 -0.82
C ASN A 143 8.72 -3.34 0.56
N LEU A 144 8.45 -4.06 1.65
CA LEU A 144 8.79 -3.65 3.00
C LEU A 144 10.26 -3.95 3.34
N PRO A 145 10.86 -3.22 4.32
CA PRO A 145 12.22 -3.51 4.80
C PRO A 145 12.40 -4.96 5.25
N ALA A 146 13.59 -5.53 5.02
CA ALA A 146 13.87 -6.93 5.30
C ALA A 146 13.68 -7.32 6.78
N ASP A 147 14.05 -6.46 7.71
CA ASP A 147 13.85 -6.66 9.15
C ASP A 147 12.36 -6.71 9.53
N THR A 148 11.56 -5.90 8.87
CA THR A 148 10.09 -5.91 8.98
C THR A 148 9.49 -7.21 8.46
N LEU A 149 9.93 -7.68 7.29
CA LEU A 149 9.49 -8.95 6.73
C LEU A 149 9.84 -10.12 7.64
N HIS A 150 11.07 -10.15 8.18
CA HIS A 150 11.51 -11.15 9.14
C HIS A 150 10.67 -11.13 10.43
N TYR A 151 10.39 -9.94 10.97
CA TYR A 151 9.54 -9.79 12.15
C TYR A 151 8.13 -10.34 11.90
N LEU A 152 7.46 -9.90 10.84
CA LEU A 152 6.10 -10.36 10.51
C LEU A 152 6.06 -11.89 10.31
N ALA A 153 7.05 -12.46 9.62
CA ALA A 153 7.15 -13.90 9.42
C ALA A 153 7.35 -14.67 10.75
N SER A 154 8.12 -14.11 11.70
CA SER A 154 8.33 -14.73 13.01
C SER A 154 7.09 -14.69 13.89
N GLU A 155 6.35 -13.58 13.87
CA GLU A 155 5.12 -13.40 14.66
C GLU A 155 4.00 -14.35 14.22
N LYS A 156 3.87 -14.61 12.92
CA LYS A 156 2.82 -15.51 12.40
C LYS A 156 3.14 -16.98 12.69
N ARG A 157 4.41 -17.39 12.65
CA ARG A 157 4.82 -18.76 12.99
C ARG A 157 4.47 -19.15 14.43
N SER A 158 4.47 -18.18 15.35
CA SER A 158 4.11 -18.41 16.75
C SER A 158 2.62 -18.72 16.98
N GLY A 159 1.76 -18.49 15.97
CA GLY A 159 0.31 -18.69 16.05
C GLY A 159 -0.28 -19.64 15.00
N CYS A 160 0.53 -20.19 14.10
CA CYS A 160 0.07 -21.08 13.05
C CYS A 160 0.38 -22.53 13.39
N CYS A 161 -0.55 -23.20 14.06
CA CYS A 161 -0.69 -24.64 13.92
C CYS A 161 -1.41 -24.89 12.59
N SER A 162 -0.68 -25.21 11.54
CA SER A 162 -1.20 -26.01 10.44
C SER A 162 -0.06 -26.73 9.76
N PRO A 163 -0.08 -28.04 9.77
CA PRO A 163 0.70 -28.82 8.83
C PRO A 163 -0.03 -28.81 7.49
N TRP A 164 0.72 -28.64 6.45
CA TRP A 164 0.40 -29.25 5.17
C TRP A 164 0.86 -30.67 5.19
#